data_65c4232174eaa7cd12a0e5c5f0c94739
#
_entry.id   65c4232174eaa7cd12a0e5c5f0c94739
#
_cell.length_a   1.000
_cell.length_b   1.000
_cell.length_c   1.000
_cell.angle_alpha   90.00
_cell.angle_beta   90.00
_cell.angle_gamma   90.00
#
_symmetry.space_group_name_H-M   'P 1'
#
loop_
_entity.id
_entity.type
_entity.pdbx_description
1 polymer ?
#
loop_
_entity_poly.entity_id
_entity_poly.type
_entity_poly.pdbx_seq_one_letter_code
_entity_poly.pdbx_strand_id
1 'polypeptide(L)'
;MSEENDAIEIDDIDLSSLSDDDLVAQMHDDLYDGLGEEIGEGTNILLSRDWNPKKVLDEALVAGMKVVGEDFRDGILFVPEVLLAANAMKVGMAILRPLLAETGAEPIGKVVIGTVKGDIHDIGKNLVGMMLEGAGFEVIDLGINTDIEEFLGALDEHKPDILGMSALLTTTMPYMKVVIETLIEKSLREEYLVIVGGAPLNEEFSEAIGADAYCRDAAVAADTAQRLIAERRAAASV
;
A
#
# COMPACT_ATOMS: atom_id res chain seq x y z
N MET A 1 41.16 6.30 31.59
CA MET A 1 40.92 6.28 30.15
C MET A 1 39.42 6.31 29.98
N SER A 2 38.90 7.51 29.77
CA SER A 2 37.49 7.75 29.53
C SER A 2 37.23 7.44 28.04
N GLU A 3 36.40 6.43 27.76
CA GLU A 3 35.84 6.22 26.45
C GLU A 3 34.85 7.37 26.18
N GLU A 4 35.26 8.29 25.32
CA GLU A 4 34.39 9.28 24.74
C GLU A 4 33.43 8.51 23.81
N ASN A 5 32.16 8.53 24.20
CA ASN A 5 31.06 8.03 23.42
C ASN A 5 30.80 9.10 22.35
N ASP A 6 31.41 8.94 21.14
CA ASP A 6 31.08 9.74 19.97
C ASP A 6 29.65 9.35 19.56
N ALA A 7 28.67 9.98 20.22
CA ALA A 7 27.33 10.05 19.68
C ALA A 7 27.43 10.90 18.39
N ILE A 8 27.12 10.30 17.26
CA ILE A 8 26.93 11.03 16.01
C ILE A 8 25.79 12.01 16.30
N GLU A 9 26.12 13.29 16.45
CA GLU A 9 25.11 14.36 16.41
C GLU A 9 24.52 14.30 15.00
N ILE A 10 23.29 13.78 14.90
CA ILE A 10 22.45 14.01 13.72
C ILE A 10 22.18 15.51 13.78
N ASP A 11 22.76 16.29 12.86
CA ASP A 11 22.43 17.69 12.69
C ASP A 11 20.91 17.79 12.51
N ASP A 12 20.20 18.35 13.50
CA ASP A 12 18.78 18.65 13.41
C ASP A 12 18.57 19.65 12.26
N ILE A 13 18.20 19.15 11.09
CA ILE A 13 17.90 19.98 9.92
C ILE A 13 16.64 20.78 10.23
N ASP A 14 16.74 22.10 10.22
CA ASP A 14 15.54 22.95 10.30
C ASP A 14 14.77 22.86 8.99
N LEU A 15 13.79 21.95 8.94
CA LEU A 15 12.94 21.70 7.78
C LEU A 15 12.23 22.97 7.30
N SER A 16 11.93 23.92 8.21
CA SER A 16 11.24 25.16 7.85
C SER A 16 12.11 26.12 7.02
N SER A 17 13.42 25.97 7.08
CA SER A 17 14.41 26.78 6.35
C SER A 17 14.64 26.30 4.92
N LEU A 18 14.25 25.06 4.57
CA LEU A 18 14.46 24.47 3.26
C LEU A 18 13.53 25.09 2.20
N SER A 19 13.98 25.13 0.95
CA SER A 19 13.09 25.40 -0.19
C SER A 19 12.09 24.26 -0.35
N ASP A 20 11.01 24.46 -1.13
CA ASP A 20 10.01 23.42 -1.34
C ASP A 20 10.60 22.16 -1.97
N ASP A 21 11.47 22.31 -2.98
CA ASP A 21 12.12 21.18 -3.65
C ASP A 21 13.08 20.44 -2.71
N ASP A 22 13.87 21.18 -1.90
CA ASP A 22 14.77 20.58 -0.93
C ASP A 22 13.99 19.89 0.22
N LEU A 23 12.86 20.48 0.65
CA LEU A 23 12.01 19.88 1.67
C LEU A 23 11.37 18.57 1.18
N VAL A 24 10.90 18.54 -0.06
CA VAL A 24 10.37 17.30 -0.67
C VAL A 24 11.45 16.23 -0.76
N ALA A 25 12.67 16.59 -1.18
CA ALA A 25 13.81 15.66 -1.23
C ALA A 25 14.13 15.13 0.18
N GLN A 26 14.20 16.01 1.18
CA GLN A 26 14.41 15.61 2.57
C GLN A 26 13.30 14.68 3.08
N MET A 27 12.04 14.96 2.76
CA MET A 27 10.92 14.07 3.12
C MET A 27 11.01 12.69 2.47
N HIS A 28 11.63 12.56 1.30
CA HIS A 28 11.90 11.24 0.71
C HIS A 28 12.94 10.47 1.53
N ASP A 29 13.99 11.14 2.00
CA ASP A 29 15.02 10.53 2.86
C ASP A 29 14.42 10.18 4.24
N ASP A 30 13.63 11.08 4.83
CA ASP A 30 12.94 10.85 6.10
C ASP A 30 11.95 9.68 6.04
N LEU A 31 11.24 9.54 4.91
CA LEU A 31 10.39 8.37 4.65
C LEU A 31 11.22 7.08 4.57
N TYR A 32 12.31 7.12 3.84
CA TYR A 32 13.21 5.99 3.67
C TYR A 32 13.78 5.51 5.01
N ASP A 33 14.13 6.45 5.89
CA ASP A 33 14.66 6.19 7.23
C ASP A 33 13.55 5.92 8.27
N GLY A 34 12.28 6.10 7.89
CA GLY A 34 11.12 5.84 8.77
C GLY A 34 10.87 6.90 9.83
N LEU A 35 11.30 8.14 9.58
CA LEU A 35 11.24 9.29 10.49
C LEU A 35 9.84 9.94 10.45
N GLY A 36 8.92 9.39 11.24
CA GLY A 36 7.50 9.79 11.21
C GLY A 36 7.24 11.20 11.73
N GLU A 37 8.00 11.69 12.69
CA GLU A 37 7.85 13.05 13.23
C GLU A 37 8.23 14.08 12.16
N GLU A 38 9.33 13.89 11.47
CA GLU A 38 9.85 14.72 10.39
C GLU A 38 8.87 14.73 9.20
N ILE A 39 8.30 13.58 8.84
CA ILE A 39 7.25 13.48 7.82
C ILE A 39 6.00 14.28 8.22
N GLY A 40 5.60 14.21 9.48
CA GLY A 40 4.48 15.01 9.99
C GLY A 40 4.77 16.51 9.93
N GLU A 41 5.97 16.93 10.32
CA GLU A 41 6.42 18.32 10.25
C GLU A 41 6.50 18.82 8.81
N GLY A 42 7.22 18.11 7.92
CA GLY A 42 7.35 18.46 6.50
C GLY A 42 6.00 18.58 5.80
N THR A 43 5.07 17.64 6.08
CA THR A 43 3.69 17.70 5.56
C THR A 43 3.00 19.01 5.98
N ASN A 44 3.08 19.38 7.26
CA ASN A 44 2.47 20.63 7.75
C ASN A 44 3.13 21.87 7.16
N ILE A 45 4.46 21.86 6.98
CA ILE A 45 5.19 22.99 6.36
C ILE A 45 4.71 23.20 4.93
N LEU A 46 4.65 22.13 4.09
CA LEU A 46 4.18 22.25 2.70
C LEU A 46 2.73 22.74 2.64
N LEU A 47 1.84 22.25 3.52
CA LEU A 47 0.47 22.74 3.61
C LEU A 47 0.40 24.21 4.02
N SER A 48 1.27 24.68 4.94
CA SER A 48 1.35 26.08 5.36
C SER A 48 1.85 27.02 4.26
N ARG A 49 2.53 26.47 3.24
CA ARG A 49 3.00 27.14 2.02
C ARG A 49 2.00 27.06 0.86
N ASP A 50 0.72 26.81 1.17
CA ASP A 50 -0.38 26.70 0.22
C ASP A 50 -0.25 25.56 -0.81
N TRP A 51 0.53 24.50 -0.51
CA TRP A 51 0.53 23.31 -1.34
C TRP A 51 -0.82 22.60 -1.24
N ASN A 52 -1.34 22.20 -2.40
CA ASN A 52 -2.54 21.37 -2.44
C ASN A 52 -2.30 20.02 -1.76
N PRO A 53 -3.19 19.50 -0.89
CA PRO A 53 -3.03 18.23 -0.20
C PRO A 53 -2.74 17.05 -1.14
N LYS A 54 -3.34 17.03 -2.33
CA LYS A 54 -3.06 16.01 -3.34
C LYS A 54 -1.63 16.10 -3.88
N LYS A 55 -1.11 17.31 -4.08
CA LYS A 55 0.27 17.53 -4.51
C LYS A 55 1.25 17.04 -3.43
N VAL A 56 1.00 17.35 -2.16
CA VAL A 56 1.83 16.84 -1.04
C VAL A 56 1.81 15.31 -1.02
N LEU A 57 0.63 14.70 -1.17
CA LEU A 57 0.50 13.25 -1.24
C LEU A 57 1.34 12.66 -2.39
N ASP A 58 1.17 13.18 -3.60
CA ASP A 58 1.78 12.59 -4.79
C ASP A 58 3.31 12.81 -4.84
N GLU A 59 3.76 14.05 -4.59
CA GLU A 59 5.16 14.44 -4.80
C GLU A 59 6.05 14.16 -3.58
N ALA A 60 5.54 14.34 -2.34
CA ALA A 60 6.35 14.12 -1.15
C ALA A 60 6.20 12.70 -0.59
N LEU A 61 4.98 12.15 -0.50
CA LEU A 61 4.78 10.88 0.18
C LEU A 61 4.80 9.68 -0.78
N VAL A 62 3.97 9.67 -1.82
CA VAL A 62 3.89 8.53 -2.77
C VAL A 62 5.19 8.36 -3.54
N ALA A 63 5.82 9.47 -3.98
CA ALA A 63 7.09 9.39 -4.69
C ALA A 63 8.22 8.84 -3.79
N GLY A 64 8.28 9.24 -2.50
CA GLY A 64 9.24 8.67 -1.53
C GLY A 64 8.99 7.17 -1.29
N MET A 65 7.75 6.76 -1.07
CA MET A 65 7.39 5.34 -0.90
C MET A 65 7.69 4.50 -2.14
N LYS A 66 7.68 5.09 -3.33
CA LYS A 66 8.08 4.39 -4.55
C LYS A 66 9.56 3.99 -4.52
N VAL A 67 10.45 4.87 -4.03
CA VAL A 67 11.88 4.55 -3.83
C VAL A 67 12.03 3.38 -2.84
N VAL A 68 11.33 3.44 -1.70
CA VAL A 68 11.30 2.35 -0.72
C VAL A 68 10.87 1.03 -1.36
N GLY A 69 9.84 1.06 -2.21
CA GLY A 69 9.33 -0.12 -2.92
C GLY A 69 10.33 -0.68 -3.94
N GLU A 70 11.03 0.18 -4.68
CA GLU A 70 12.07 -0.21 -5.64
C GLU A 70 13.24 -0.89 -4.92
N ASP A 71 13.75 -0.29 -3.84
CA ASP A 71 14.87 -0.83 -3.07
C ASP A 71 14.50 -2.10 -2.29
N PHE A 72 13.26 -2.23 -1.84
CA PHE A 72 12.76 -3.49 -1.27
C PHE A 72 12.74 -4.61 -2.32
N ARG A 73 12.23 -4.33 -3.52
CA ARG A 73 12.21 -5.28 -4.64
C ARG A 73 13.62 -5.73 -5.05
N ASP A 74 14.58 -4.81 -5.03
CA ASP A 74 15.96 -5.04 -5.42
C ASP A 74 16.80 -5.68 -4.29
N GLY A 75 16.21 -5.88 -3.10
CA GLY A 75 16.85 -6.51 -1.94
C GLY A 75 17.84 -5.61 -1.22
N ILE A 76 17.74 -4.30 -1.40
CA ILE A 76 18.51 -3.28 -0.68
C ILE A 76 17.87 -3.06 0.70
N LEU A 77 16.54 -2.88 0.75
CA LEU A 77 15.76 -2.81 1.98
C LEU A 77 15.14 -4.18 2.32
N PHE A 78 14.91 -4.40 3.61
CA PHE A 78 14.25 -5.58 4.17
C PHE A 78 12.94 -5.19 4.86
N VAL A 79 12.15 -6.20 5.29
CA VAL A 79 10.82 -5.98 5.89
C VAL A 79 10.82 -4.97 7.05
N PRO A 80 11.76 -4.99 8.01
CA PRO A 80 11.75 -4.01 9.11
C PRO A 80 11.84 -2.55 8.63
N GLU A 81 12.70 -2.25 7.66
CA GLU A 81 12.89 -0.90 7.13
C GLU A 81 11.65 -0.43 6.38
N VAL A 82 11.06 -1.30 5.56
CA VAL A 82 9.79 -0.99 4.86
C VAL A 82 8.64 -0.74 5.83
N LEU A 83 8.59 -1.47 6.96
CA LEU A 83 7.59 -1.22 8.01
C LEU A 83 7.78 0.14 8.68
N LEU A 84 9.02 0.58 8.90
CA LEU A 84 9.31 1.90 9.43
C LEU A 84 8.87 3.00 8.45
N ALA A 85 9.26 2.90 7.18
CA ALA A 85 8.84 3.81 6.12
C ALA A 85 7.30 3.89 6.00
N ALA A 86 6.61 2.75 6.00
CA ALA A 86 5.16 2.70 5.94
C ALA A 86 4.49 3.33 7.17
N ASN A 87 5.08 3.21 8.36
CA ASN A 87 4.59 3.90 9.55
C ASN A 87 4.78 5.41 9.46
N ALA A 88 5.92 5.89 8.94
CA ALA A 88 6.15 7.31 8.67
C ALA A 88 5.13 7.85 7.65
N MET A 89 4.88 7.11 6.55
CA MET A 89 3.84 7.42 5.57
C MET A 89 2.46 7.60 6.23
N LYS A 90 2.09 6.72 7.18
CA LYS A 90 0.80 6.82 7.90
C LYS A 90 0.66 8.12 8.69
N VAL A 91 1.74 8.67 9.22
CA VAL A 91 1.71 9.97 9.93
C VAL A 91 1.34 11.09 8.96
N GLY A 92 2.00 11.19 7.82
CA GLY A 92 1.66 12.17 6.77
C GLY A 92 0.23 11.99 6.26
N MET A 93 -0.19 10.75 6.00
CA MET A 93 -1.55 10.42 5.56
C MET A 93 -2.62 10.79 6.59
N ALA A 94 -2.35 10.67 7.89
CA ALA A 94 -3.30 11.08 8.93
C ALA A 94 -3.61 12.58 8.89
N ILE A 95 -2.62 13.40 8.49
CA ILE A 95 -2.79 14.85 8.29
C ILE A 95 -3.55 15.13 6.99
N LEU A 96 -3.22 14.43 5.90
CA LEU A 96 -3.77 14.72 4.58
C LEU A 96 -5.20 14.18 4.36
N ARG A 97 -5.59 13.04 4.93
CA ARG A 97 -6.91 12.41 4.71
C ARG A 97 -8.10 13.35 4.88
N PRO A 98 -8.25 14.11 6.00
CA PRO A 98 -9.38 15.03 6.16
C PRO A 98 -9.39 16.12 5.09
N LEU A 99 -8.22 16.66 4.73
CA LEU A 99 -8.09 17.70 3.72
C LEU A 99 -8.39 17.19 2.30
N LEU A 100 -7.96 15.98 1.98
CA LEU A 100 -8.28 15.32 0.71
C LEU A 100 -9.79 15.08 0.58
N ALA A 101 -10.44 14.63 1.65
CA ALA A 101 -11.90 14.47 1.66
C ALA A 101 -12.66 15.79 1.43
N GLU A 102 -12.19 16.89 2.01
CA GLU A 102 -12.78 18.23 1.80
C GLU A 102 -12.61 18.74 0.37
N THR A 103 -11.49 18.41 -0.29
CA THR A 103 -11.22 18.80 -1.68
C THR A 103 -11.90 17.89 -2.71
N GLY A 104 -12.53 16.81 -2.29
CA GLY A 104 -13.10 15.78 -3.18
C GLY A 104 -12.04 14.99 -3.96
N ALA A 105 -10.79 15.02 -3.50
CA ALA A 105 -9.73 14.21 -4.10
C ALA A 105 -9.97 12.73 -3.73
N GLU A 106 -10.20 11.91 -4.74
CA GLU A 106 -10.37 10.47 -4.57
C GLU A 106 -9.01 9.75 -4.51
N PRO A 107 -8.92 8.64 -3.75
CA PRO A 107 -7.75 7.77 -3.80
C PRO A 107 -7.53 7.22 -5.23
N ILE A 108 -6.34 6.69 -5.50
CA ILE A 108 -6.03 6.03 -6.78
C ILE A 108 -7.01 4.88 -7.05
N GLY A 109 -7.47 4.22 -6.01
CA GLY A 109 -8.47 3.16 -6.06
C GLY A 109 -8.72 2.65 -4.65
N LYS A 110 -9.69 1.77 -4.51
CA LYS A 110 -10.04 1.11 -3.25
C LYS A 110 -9.72 -0.37 -3.32
N VAL A 111 -9.09 -0.90 -2.30
CA VAL A 111 -8.69 -2.31 -2.19
C VAL A 111 -9.31 -2.93 -0.95
N VAL A 112 -10.00 -4.05 -1.11
CA VAL A 112 -10.32 -4.97 -0.02
C VAL A 112 -9.28 -6.07 -0.01
N ILE A 113 -8.65 -6.34 1.12
CA ILE A 113 -7.64 -7.39 1.25
C ILE A 113 -7.94 -8.29 2.46
N GLY A 114 -7.69 -9.59 2.33
CA GLY A 114 -7.87 -10.55 3.42
C GLY A 114 -7.02 -11.80 3.27
N THR A 115 -6.66 -12.41 4.40
CA THR A 115 -6.09 -13.75 4.41
C THR A 115 -7.22 -14.77 4.39
N VAL A 116 -7.19 -15.69 3.43
CA VAL A 116 -8.29 -16.63 3.17
C VAL A 116 -8.58 -17.55 4.34
N LYS A 117 -9.79 -18.12 4.36
CA LYS A 117 -10.29 -19.04 5.39
C LYS A 117 -9.32 -20.20 5.67
N GLY A 118 -9.11 -20.43 6.96
CA GLY A 118 -8.20 -21.47 7.47
C GLY A 118 -6.74 -21.02 7.56
N ASP A 119 -6.41 -19.82 7.10
CA ASP A 119 -5.06 -19.27 7.17
C ASP A 119 -5.02 -18.10 8.18
N ILE A 120 -3.98 -18.08 9.02
CA ILE A 120 -3.80 -17.05 10.07
C ILE A 120 -2.54 -16.20 9.85
N HIS A 121 -1.87 -16.36 8.72
CA HIS A 121 -0.65 -15.61 8.41
C HIS A 121 -1.02 -14.24 7.84
N ASP A 122 -0.52 -13.18 8.46
CA ASP A 122 -0.88 -11.81 8.11
C ASP A 122 0.31 -10.87 7.84
N ILE A 123 1.54 -11.25 8.22
CA ILE A 123 2.72 -10.37 8.08
C ILE A 123 2.87 -9.87 6.64
N GLY A 124 2.87 -10.78 5.66
CA GLY A 124 3.00 -10.42 4.25
C GLY A 124 1.79 -9.62 3.74
N LYS A 125 0.57 -9.99 4.15
CA LYS A 125 -0.66 -9.26 3.81
C LYS A 125 -0.63 -7.84 4.36
N ASN A 126 -0.22 -7.67 5.62
CA ASN A 126 -0.14 -6.36 6.26
C ASN A 126 0.89 -5.48 5.55
N LEU A 127 2.03 -6.04 5.14
CA LEU A 127 3.03 -5.33 4.35
C LEU A 127 2.46 -4.89 2.99
N VAL A 128 1.73 -5.78 2.30
CA VAL A 128 1.01 -5.44 1.05
C VAL A 128 0.03 -4.29 1.28
N GLY A 129 -0.78 -4.35 2.34
CA GLY A 129 -1.72 -3.28 2.70
C GLY A 129 -1.02 -1.93 2.91
N MET A 130 0.08 -1.92 3.65
CA MET A 130 0.88 -0.72 3.88
C MET A 130 1.49 -0.15 2.59
N MET A 131 2.01 -1.01 1.71
CA MET A 131 2.57 -0.58 0.42
C MET A 131 1.49 -0.04 -0.52
N LEU A 132 0.28 -0.62 -0.51
CA LEU A 132 -0.87 -0.11 -1.25
C LEU A 132 -1.32 1.26 -0.69
N GLU A 133 -1.39 1.43 0.64
CA GLU A 133 -1.66 2.74 1.26
C GLU A 133 -0.58 3.77 0.84
N GLY A 134 0.70 3.37 0.88
CA GLY A 134 1.83 4.17 0.42
C GLY A 134 1.76 4.53 -1.07
N ALA A 135 1.16 3.67 -1.88
CA ALA A 135 0.91 3.92 -3.30
C ALA A 135 -0.36 4.77 -3.58
N GLY A 136 -1.06 5.25 -2.53
CA GLY A 136 -2.21 6.15 -2.66
C GLY A 136 -3.57 5.45 -2.76
N PHE A 137 -3.67 4.16 -2.42
CA PHE A 137 -4.94 3.43 -2.33
C PHE A 137 -5.63 3.60 -0.98
N GLU A 138 -6.95 3.51 -0.98
CA GLU A 138 -7.73 3.23 0.23
C GLU A 138 -7.77 1.72 0.45
N VAL A 139 -7.27 1.25 1.60
CA VAL A 139 -7.18 -0.19 1.91
C VAL A 139 -8.15 -0.55 3.04
N ILE A 140 -9.00 -1.55 2.79
CA ILE A 140 -9.87 -2.18 3.75
C ILE A 140 -9.32 -3.59 4.03
N ASP A 141 -8.75 -3.78 5.21
CA ASP A 141 -8.17 -5.04 5.65
C ASP A 141 -9.18 -5.86 6.45
N LEU A 142 -9.55 -7.03 5.94
CA LEU A 142 -10.48 -7.96 6.58
C LEU A 142 -9.80 -8.87 7.63
N GLY A 143 -8.48 -8.74 7.79
CA GLY A 143 -7.74 -9.56 8.74
C GLY A 143 -7.40 -10.95 8.21
N ILE A 144 -7.51 -11.95 9.09
CA ILE A 144 -7.13 -13.35 8.85
C ILE A 144 -8.34 -14.26 8.87
N ASN A 145 -8.22 -15.46 8.29
CA ASN A 145 -9.27 -16.49 8.29
C ASN A 145 -10.59 -15.98 7.71
N THR A 146 -10.53 -15.10 6.72
CA THR A 146 -11.66 -14.45 6.07
C THR A 146 -12.40 -15.45 5.21
N ASP A 147 -13.69 -15.62 5.46
CA ASP A 147 -14.52 -16.53 4.66
C ASP A 147 -15.24 -15.81 3.51
N ILE A 148 -15.93 -16.59 2.67
CA ILE A 148 -16.59 -16.07 1.48
C ILE A 148 -17.69 -15.04 1.80
N GLU A 149 -18.40 -15.21 2.90
CA GLU A 149 -19.47 -14.30 3.31
C GLU A 149 -18.90 -12.94 3.72
N GLU A 150 -17.74 -12.96 4.41
CA GLU A 150 -17.03 -11.74 4.80
C GLU A 150 -16.45 -11.02 3.57
N PHE A 151 -15.83 -11.75 2.61
CA PHE A 151 -15.40 -11.15 1.35
C PHE A 151 -16.56 -10.52 0.59
N LEU A 152 -17.65 -11.25 0.39
CA LEU A 152 -18.83 -10.74 -0.33
C LEU A 152 -19.46 -9.53 0.37
N GLY A 153 -19.56 -9.59 1.70
CA GLY A 153 -20.07 -8.47 2.51
C GLY A 153 -19.24 -7.20 2.32
N ALA A 154 -17.91 -7.33 2.38
CA ALA A 154 -17.00 -6.20 2.19
C ALA A 154 -17.02 -5.67 0.74
N LEU A 155 -17.13 -6.55 -0.25
CA LEU A 155 -17.28 -6.14 -1.66
C LEU A 155 -18.58 -5.36 -1.88
N ASP A 156 -19.68 -5.77 -1.27
CA ASP A 156 -20.97 -5.08 -1.35
C ASP A 156 -20.97 -3.74 -0.62
N GLU A 157 -20.39 -3.69 0.57
CA GLU A 157 -20.35 -2.49 1.42
C GLU A 157 -19.42 -1.41 0.85
N HIS A 158 -18.20 -1.80 0.48
CA HIS A 158 -17.14 -0.85 0.13
C HIS A 158 -17.00 -0.61 -1.36
N LYS A 159 -17.57 -1.47 -2.23
CA LYS A 159 -17.46 -1.39 -3.70
C LYS A 159 -16.03 -1.11 -4.15
N PRO A 160 -15.05 -1.95 -3.77
CA PRO A 160 -13.65 -1.71 -4.11
C PRO A 160 -13.39 -1.91 -5.60
N ASP A 161 -12.27 -1.39 -6.08
CA ASP A 161 -11.76 -1.68 -7.43
C ASP A 161 -11.03 -3.02 -7.47
N ILE A 162 -10.36 -3.38 -6.36
CA ILE A 162 -9.48 -4.54 -6.26
C ILE A 162 -9.86 -5.40 -5.05
N LEU A 163 -9.92 -6.72 -5.27
CA LEU A 163 -9.92 -7.75 -4.24
C LEU A 163 -8.53 -8.37 -4.15
N GLY A 164 -7.87 -8.22 -3.00
CA GLY A 164 -6.60 -8.86 -2.67
C GLY A 164 -6.80 -10.09 -1.78
N MET A 165 -6.21 -11.23 -2.13
CA MET A 165 -6.26 -12.42 -1.30
C MET A 165 -4.86 -12.95 -0.99
N SER A 166 -4.63 -13.32 0.28
CA SER A 166 -3.38 -13.88 0.78
C SER A 166 -3.57 -15.30 1.32
N ALA A 167 -2.60 -16.19 1.04
CA ALA A 167 -2.50 -17.51 1.67
C ALA A 167 -1.04 -17.92 1.80
N LEU A 168 -0.65 -18.51 2.94
CA LEU A 168 0.72 -18.98 3.16
C LEU A 168 0.85 -20.52 3.16
N LEU A 169 -0.26 -21.25 3.19
CA LEU A 169 -0.26 -22.72 3.22
C LEU A 169 -0.81 -23.29 1.90
N THR A 170 -0.20 -24.37 1.43
CA THR A 170 -0.70 -25.12 0.25
C THR A 170 -2.10 -25.71 0.49
N THR A 171 -2.49 -25.88 1.75
CA THR A 171 -3.81 -26.37 2.15
C THR A 171 -4.87 -25.29 2.16
N THR A 172 -4.50 -24.00 2.25
CA THR A 172 -5.43 -22.85 2.30
C THR A 172 -5.54 -22.12 0.96
N MET A 173 -4.48 -22.12 0.13
CA MET A 173 -4.51 -21.46 -1.18
C MET A 173 -5.68 -21.92 -2.10
N PRO A 174 -6.20 -23.17 -2.08
CA PRO A 174 -7.35 -23.53 -2.90
C PRO A 174 -8.64 -22.77 -2.55
N TYR A 175 -8.71 -22.15 -1.37
CA TYR A 175 -9.87 -21.33 -1.01
C TYR A 175 -10.00 -20.05 -1.85
N MET A 176 -8.90 -19.54 -2.39
CA MET A 176 -8.94 -18.42 -3.36
C MET A 176 -9.79 -18.76 -4.58
N LYS A 177 -9.67 -20.00 -5.08
CA LYS A 177 -10.50 -20.51 -6.17
C LYS A 177 -11.97 -20.51 -5.80
N VAL A 178 -12.33 -20.94 -4.58
CA VAL A 178 -13.71 -20.92 -4.09
C VAL A 178 -14.28 -19.51 -4.11
N VAL A 179 -13.49 -18.51 -3.67
CA VAL A 179 -13.91 -17.10 -3.71
C VAL A 179 -14.19 -16.64 -5.14
N ILE A 180 -13.25 -16.90 -6.06
CA ILE A 180 -13.38 -16.49 -7.47
C ILE A 180 -14.56 -17.21 -8.15
N GLU A 181 -14.72 -18.52 -7.94
CA GLU A 181 -15.86 -19.28 -8.48
C GLU A 181 -17.20 -18.73 -7.96
N THR A 182 -17.26 -18.36 -6.68
CA THR A 182 -18.47 -17.72 -6.12
C THR A 182 -18.74 -16.36 -6.76
N LEU A 183 -17.72 -15.55 -7.04
CA LEU A 183 -17.90 -14.30 -7.77
C LEU A 183 -18.43 -14.54 -9.19
N ILE A 184 -17.96 -15.59 -9.88
CA ILE A 184 -18.46 -16.00 -11.21
C ILE A 184 -19.93 -16.42 -11.12
N GLU A 185 -20.29 -17.30 -10.19
CA GLU A 185 -21.65 -17.78 -9.97
C GLU A 185 -22.64 -16.64 -9.69
N LYS A 186 -22.17 -15.60 -8.99
CA LYS A 186 -22.97 -14.40 -8.68
C LYS A 186 -22.92 -13.34 -9.78
N SER A 187 -22.19 -13.56 -10.88
CA SER A 187 -21.94 -12.60 -11.97
C SER A 187 -21.25 -11.30 -11.51
N LEU A 188 -20.43 -11.40 -10.50
CA LEU A 188 -19.66 -10.28 -9.90
C LEU A 188 -18.20 -10.25 -10.32
N ARG A 189 -17.67 -11.32 -10.96
CA ARG A 189 -16.23 -11.46 -11.23
C ARG A 189 -15.66 -10.30 -12.04
N GLU A 190 -16.38 -9.78 -13.00
CA GLU A 190 -15.95 -8.68 -13.88
C GLU A 190 -16.02 -7.30 -13.18
N GLU A 191 -16.68 -7.22 -12.03
CA GLU A 191 -16.77 -5.97 -11.28
C GLU A 191 -15.48 -5.63 -10.54
N TYR A 192 -14.69 -6.65 -10.22
CA TYR A 192 -13.49 -6.52 -9.37
C TYR A 192 -12.25 -7.05 -10.07
N LEU A 193 -11.14 -6.30 -9.96
CA LEU A 193 -9.81 -6.82 -10.24
C LEU A 193 -9.37 -7.71 -9.07
N VAL A 194 -8.89 -8.92 -9.36
CA VAL A 194 -8.50 -9.88 -8.31
C VAL A 194 -6.99 -10.11 -8.36
N ILE A 195 -6.30 -9.75 -7.30
CA ILE A 195 -4.86 -10.02 -7.13
C ILE A 195 -4.64 -11.03 -6.01
N VAL A 196 -3.68 -11.92 -6.20
CA VAL A 196 -3.37 -12.98 -5.24
C VAL A 196 -1.88 -13.00 -4.90
N GLY A 197 -1.56 -13.33 -3.64
CA GLY A 197 -0.19 -13.42 -3.17
C GLY A 197 -0.02 -14.40 -2.02
N GLY A 198 1.24 -14.74 -1.76
CA GLY A 198 1.66 -15.64 -0.69
C GLY A 198 2.72 -16.65 -1.16
N ALA A 199 3.56 -17.12 -0.23
CA ALA A 199 4.74 -17.90 -0.55
C ALA A 199 4.50 -19.20 -1.37
N PRO A 200 3.40 -19.94 -1.21
CA PRO A 200 3.17 -21.15 -2.01
C PRO A 200 2.57 -20.88 -3.39
N LEU A 201 2.17 -19.63 -3.68
CA LEU A 201 1.53 -19.25 -4.94
C LEU A 201 2.58 -19.01 -6.04
N ASN A 202 2.11 -19.09 -7.28
CA ASN A 202 2.85 -18.74 -8.48
C ASN A 202 1.89 -18.26 -9.59
N GLU A 203 2.45 -17.79 -10.69
CA GLU A 203 1.68 -17.30 -11.85
C GLU A 203 0.71 -18.37 -12.39
N GLU A 204 1.19 -19.61 -12.57
CA GLU A 204 0.39 -20.71 -13.10
C GLU A 204 -0.87 -20.98 -12.25
N PHE A 205 -0.74 -20.94 -10.90
CA PHE A 205 -1.88 -21.09 -10.01
C PHE A 205 -2.84 -19.90 -10.13
N SER A 206 -2.32 -18.68 -10.16
CA SER A 206 -3.11 -17.45 -10.31
C SER A 206 -3.97 -17.49 -11.58
N GLU A 207 -3.35 -17.83 -12.72
CA GLU A 207 -4.05 -18.00 -14.00
C GLU A 207 -5.11 -19.11 -13.93
N ALA A 208 -4.75 -20.27 -13.34
CA ALA A 208 -5.64 -21.42 -13.25
C ALA A 208 -6.91 -21.18 -12.42
N ILE A 209 -6.86 -20.29 -11.43
CA ILE A 209 -8.02 -19.91 -10.64
C ILE A 209 -8.79 -18.72 -11.21
N GLY A 210 -8.27 -18.04 -12.24
CA GLY A 210 -8.89 -16.89 -12.89
C GLY A 210 -8.69 -15.57 -12.13
N ALA A 211 -7.58 -15.41 -11.40
CA ALA A 211 -7.16 -14.13 -10.85
C ALA A 211 -6.54 -13.25 -11.96
N ASP A 212 -6.54 -11.92 -11.78
CA ASP A 212 -5.99 -10.98 -12.76
C ASP A 212 -4.48 -10.84 -12.65
N ALA A 213 -3.90 -11.09 -11.46
CA ALA A 213 -2.46 -11.11 -11.28
C ALA A 213 -2.02 -11.87 -10.03
N TYR A 214 -0.81 -12.45 -10.12
CA TYR A 214 -0.01 -12.91 -9.00
C TYR A 214 0.98 -11.84 -8.59
N CYS A 215 1.08 -11.56 -7.28
CA CYS A 215 2.02 -10.62 -6.71
C CYS A 215 2.98 -11.37 -5.78
N ARG A 216 4.23 -11.50 -6.19
CA ARG A 216 5.25 -12.28 -5.44
C ARG A 216 5.65 -11.61 -4.12
N ASP A 217 5.57 -10.27 -4.06
CA ASP A 217 5.93 -9.43 -2.91
C ASP A 217 5.06 -8.17 -2.84
N ALA A 218 5.24 -7.37 -1.79
CA ALA A 218 4.42 -6.19 -1.53
C ALA A 218 4.67 -5.03 -2.50
N ALA A 219 5.90 -4.85 -2.98
CA ALA A 219 6.22 -3.82 -3.98
C ALA A 219 5.57 -4.16 -5.33
N VAL A 220 5.70 -5.42 -5.77
CA VAL A 220 5.02 -5.90 -6.98
C VAL A 220 3.51 -5.78 -6.85
N ALA A 221 2.94 -5.97 -5.66
CA ALA A 221 1.49 -5.81 -5.45
C ALA A 221 1.06 -4.36 -5.66
N ALA A 222 1.80 -3.38 -5.13
CA ALA A 222 1.51 -1.96 -5.30
C ALA A 222 1.63 -1.52 -6.77
N ASP A 223 2.73 -1.88 -7.44
CA ASP A 223 2.95 -1.58 -8.87
C ASP A 223 1.87 -2.20 -9.76
N THR A 224 1.51 -3.47 -9.49
CA THR A 224 0.47 -4.19 -10.25
C THR A 224 -0.89 -3.56 -10.06
N ALA A 225 -1.26 -3.18 -8.82
CA ALA A 225 -2.51 -2.52 -8.54
C ALA A 225 -2.63 -1.17 -9.28
N GLN A 226 -1.59 -0.34 -9.26
CA GLN A 226 -1.56 0.93 -10.00
C GLN A 226 -1.74 0.71 -11.51
N ARG A 227 -1.01 -0.25 -12.08
CA ARG A 227 -1.10 -0.58 -13.51
C ARG A 227 -2.50 -1.05 -13.89
N LEU A 228 -3.08 -2.00 -13.16
CA LEU A 228 -4.41 -2.56 -13.46
C LEU A 228 -5.51 -1.50 -13.37
N ILE A 229 -5.46 -0.60 -12.38
CA ILE A 229 -6.40 0.52 -12.29
C ILE A 229 -6.26 1.48 -13.47
N ALA A 230 -5.03 1.81 -13.87
CA ALA A 230 -4.80 2.69 -15.01
C ALA A 230 -5.33 2.06 -16.32
N GLU A 231 -5.08 0.78 -16.55
CA GLU A 231 -5.57 0.02 -17.71
C GLU A 231 -7.11 -0.02 -17.73
N ARG A 232 -7.77 -0.32 -16.60
CA ARG A 232 -9.23 -0.37 -16.47
C ARG A 232 -9.88 0.99 -16.76
N ARG A 233 -9.30 2.08 -16.25
CA ARG A 233 -9.78 3.45 -16.52
C ARG A 233 -9.61 3.85 -17.98
N ALA A 234 -8.48 3.50 -18.59
CA ALA A 234 -8.24 3.75 -19.99
C ALA A 234 -9.26 3.01 -20.87
N ALA A 235 -9.56 1.75 -20.56
CA ALA A 235 -10.58 0.95 -21.28
C ALA A 235 -12.01 1.51 -21.12
N ALA A 236 -12.36 2.08 -19.97
CA ALA A 236 -13.67 2.67 -19.70
C ALA A 236 -13.88 4.04 -20.39
N SER A 237 -12.79 4.67 -20.86
CA SER A 237 -12.82 6.00 -21.51
C SER A 237 -12.94 5.93 -23.03
N VAL A 238 -12.99 4.72 -23.61
CA VAL A 238 -13.14 4.43 -25.06
C VAL A 238 -14.57 4.05 -25.38
#